data_689af86db8debc3f8c190a3c03080228
#
_entry.id   689af86db8debc3f8c190a3c03080228
#
_cell.length_a   1.000
_cell.length_b   1.000
_cell.length_c   1.000
_cell.angle_alpha   90.00
_cell.angle_beta   90.00
_cell.angle_gamma   90.00
#
_symmetry.space_group_name_H-M   'P 1'
#
loop_
_entity.id
_entity.type
_entity.pdbx_description
1 polymer ?
#
loop_
_entity_poly.entity_id
_entity_poly.type
_entity_poly.pdbx_seq_one_letter_code
_entity_poly.pdbx_strand_id
1 'polypeptide(L)'
;MFPACRIGDMVKSICPRIPDGPFYTGSPDTMINGRPAIRIGDKSVPGPAITGSPRTLINGIPAVSIIDQVFCGVIITGSEDTFID
;
A
#
# COMPACT_ATOMS: atom_id res chain seq x y z
N MET A 1 -8.98 -2.03 -12.78
CA MET A 1 -8.95 -2.45 -11.36
C MET A 1 -7.63 -3.11 -11.03
N PHE A 2 -7.10 -2.81 -9.86
CA PHE A 2 -5.76 -3.25 -9.47
C PHE A 2 -5.81 -3.83 -8.06
N PRO A 3 -4.99 -4.86 -7.76
CA PRO A 3 -4.97 -5.45 -6.42
C PRO A 3 -4.74 -4.41 -5.34
N ALA A 4 -5.57 -4.44 -4.29
CA ALA A 4 -5.44 -3.55 -3.15
C ALA A 4 -4.27 -3.98 -2.27
N CYS A 5 -3.63 -3.01 -1.60
CA CYS A 5 -2.51 -3.27 -0.72
C CYS A 5 -2.95 -3.41 0.73
N ARG A 6 -2.20 -4.21 1.50
CA ARG A 6 -2.45 -4.51 2.90
C ARG A 6 -1.13 -4.49 3.66
N ILE A 7 -1.20 -4.38 4.99
CA ILE A 7 -0.01 -4.58 5.81
C ILE A 7 0.57 -5.96 5.48
N GLY A 8 1.88 -6.01 5.29
CA GLY A 8 2.59 -7.22 4.91
C GLY A 8 2.86 -7.33 3.41
N ASP A 9 2.18 -6.54 2.58
CA ASP A 9 2.50 -6.51 1.16
C ASP A 9 3.86 -5.86 0.93
N MET A 10 4.64 -6.47 0.04
CA MET A 10 6.05 -6.13 -0.12
C MET A 10 6.28 -4.95 -1.03
N VAL A 11 7.25 -4.13 -0.64
CA VAL A 11 7.72 -2.99 -1.41
C VAL A 11 9.20 -3.17 -1.69
N LYS A 12 9.57 -3.10 -2.96
CA LYS A 12 10.97 -3.18 -3.37
C LYS A 12 11.57 -1.77 -3.36
N SER A 13 12.69 -1.61 -2.65
CA SER A 13 13.39 -0.33 -2.59
C SER A 13 14.04 0.02 -3.93
N ILE A 14 13.93 1.29 -4.32
CA ILE A 14 14.64 1.83 -5.49
C ILE A 14 15.69 2.86 -5.08
N CYS A 15 15.87 3.09 -3.78
CA CYS A 15 16.89 4.01 -3.28
C CYS A 15 18.07 3.23 -2.73
N PRO A 16 19.32 3.68 -2.99
CA PRO A 16 20.50 3.02 -2.42
C PRO A 16 20.46 3.04 -0.89
N ARG A 17 20.92 1.97 -0.27
CA ARG A 17 21.06 1.84 1.19
C ARG A 17 19.75 1.74 1.95
N ILE A 18 18.60 1.69 1.25
CA ILE A 18 17.31 1.46 1.87
C ILE A 18 16.87 0.05 1.52
N PRO A 19 16.60 -0.81 2.51
CA PRO A 19 16.22 -2.19 2.24
C PRO A 19 14.79 -2.31 1.73
N ASP A 20 14.48 -3.42 1.05
CA ASP A 20 13.12 -3.80 0.74
C ASP A 20 12.39 -4.15 2.05
N GLY A 21 11.08 -4.01 2.03
CA GLY A 21 10.30 -4.46 3.17
C GLY A 21 8.81 -4.20 2.99
N PRO A 22 7.99 -4.75 3.88
CA PRO A 22 6.54 -4.64 3.76
C PRO A 22 6.00 -3.31 4.27
N PHE A 23 4.73 -3.04 3.92
CA PHE A 23 3.95 -2.04 4.64
C PHE A 23 3.76 -2.50 6.09
N TYR A 24 3.89 -1.59 7.03
CA TYR A 24 3.74 -1.88 8.45
C TYR A 24 2.75 -0.97 9.18
N THR A 25 2.17 0.00 8.50
CA THR A 25 1.03 0.76 9.03
C THR A 25 -0.13 0.69 8.06
N GLY A 26 -1.34 0.82 8.55
CA GLY A 26 -2.54 0.73 7.74
C GLY A 26 -3.76 1.21 8.49
N SER A 27 -4.94 1.00 7.89
CA SER A 27 -6.20 1.42 8.48
C SER A 27 -6.45 0.75 9.84
N PRO A 28 -6.92 1.50 10.84
CA PRO A 28 -7.23 0.92 12.14
C PRO A 28 -8.51 0.05 12.13
N ASP A 29 -9.37 0.19 11.13
CA ASP A 29 -10.68 -0.47 11.14
C ASP A 29 -11.10 -1.08 9.80
N THR A 30 -10.34 -0.92 8.73
CA THR A 30 -10.67 -1.48 7.42
C THR A 30 -9.66 -2.56 7.07
N MET A 31 -10.16 -3.79 6.89
CA MET A 31 -9.30 -4.93 6.62
C MET A 31 -9.54 -5.48 5.23
N ILE A 32 -8.49 -5.99 4.61
CA ILE A 32 -8.53 -6.73 3.35
C ILE A 32 -7.84 -8.07 3.60
N ASN A 33 -8.58 -9.17 3.44
CA ASN A 33 -8.07 -10.52 3.73
C ASN A 33 -7.53 -10.62 5.17
N GLY A 34 -8.20 -9.96 6.14
CA GLY A 34 -7.82 -10.00 7.54
C GLY A 34 -6.62 -9.16 7.92
N ARG A 35 -6.13 -8.30 7.01
CA ARG A 35 -4.99 -7.42 7.27
C ARG A 35 -5.38 -5.97 7.01
N PRO A 36 -4.87 -5.01 7.80
CA PRO A 36 -5.20 -3.60 7.59
C PRO A 36 -4.90 -3.12 6.18
N ALA A 37 -5.87 -2.42 5.57
CA ALA A 37 -5.73 -1.83 4.24
C ALA A 37 -4.77 -0.66 4.26
N ILE A 38 -4.08 -0.43 3.15
CA ILE A 38 -3.11 0.65 3.01
C ILE A 38 -3.75 1.87 2.36
N ARG A 39 -3.45 3.06 2.90
CA ARG A 39 -3.91 4.35 2.42
C ARG A 39 -2.71 5.25 2.15
N ILE A 40 -2.91 6.36 1.41
CA ILE A 40 -1.86 7.36 1.25
C ILE A 40 -1.36 7.78 2.65
N GLY A 41 -0.05 7.83 2.82
CA GLY A 41 0.58 8.16 4.09
C GLY A 41 0.94 6.98 4.95
N ASP A 42 0.38 5.80 4.67
CA ASP A 42 0.79 4.59 5.38
C ASP A 42 2.19 4.18 4.94
N LYS A 43 2.96 3.64 5.87
CA LYS A 43 4.40 3.49 5.72
C LYS A 43 4.80 2.08 5.39
N SER A 44 5.79 1.96 4.50
CA SER A 44 6.54 0.73 4.28
C SER A 44 7.99 0.94 4.70
N VAL A 45 8.78 -0.13 4.70
CA VAL A 45 10.21 -0.01 5.03
C VAL A 45 10.92 0.98 4.11
N PRO A 46 10.74 0.95 2.78
CA PRO A 46 11.31 1.99 1.91
C PRO A 46 10.76 3.39 2.17
N GLY A 47 9.45 3.53 2.41
CA GLY A 47 8.87 4.85 2.64
C GLY A 47 7.35 4.84 2.58
N PRO A 48 6.71 6.02 2.76
CA PRO A 48 5.25 6.11 2.76
C PRO A 48 4.67 6.02 1.35
N ALA A 49 3.41 5.55 1.27
CA ALA A 49 2.65 5.59 0.02
C ALA A 49 2.28 7.04 -0.31
N ILE A 50 2.49 7.44 -1.56
CA ILE A 50 2.32 8.83 -1.99
C ILE A 50 1.21 9.03 -3.03
N THR A 51 0.74 7.98 -3.68
CA THR A 51 -0.42 8.06 -4.58
C THR A 51 -1.44 7.00 -4.19
N GLY A 52 -2.68 7.22 -4.60
CA GLY A 52 -3.77 6.29 -4.29
C GLY A 52 -4.92 6.43 -5.28
N SER A 53 -5.96 5.65 -5.05
CA SER A 53 -7.14 5.65 -5.90
C SER A 53 -7.89 6.97 -5.83
N PRO A 54 -8.28 7.55 -6.98
CA PRO A 54 -9.12 8.75 -6.96
C PRO A 54 -10.57 8.48 -6.57
N ARG A 55 -10.98 7.20 -6.51
CA ARG A 55 -12.38 6.83 -6.29
C ARG A 55 -12.62 6.02 -5.03
N THR A 56 -11.61 5.34 -4.52
CA THR A 56 -11.76 4.46 -3.36
C THR A 56 -11.07 5.09 -2.17
N LEU A 57 -11.86 5.38 -1.14
CA LEU A 57 -11.36 5.99 0.09
C LEU A 57 -11.51 5.02 1.24
N ILE A 58 -10.51 5.00 2.12
CA ILE A 58 -10.52 4.25 3.36
C ILE A 58 -10.27 5.27 4.48
N ASN A 59 -11.24 5.40 5.39
CA ASN A 59 -11.19 6.43 6.44
C ASN A 59 -11.01 7.85 5.85
N GLY A 60 -11.63 8.09 4.68
CA GLY A 60 -11.54 9.39 3.99
C GLY A 60 -10.22 9.64 3.29
N ILE A 61 -9.34 8.64 3.20
CA ILE A 61 -8.01 8.76 2.58
C ILE A 61 -7.93 7.81 1.39
N PRO A 62 -7.38 8.25 0.23
CA PRO A 62 -7.29 7.37 -0.94
C PRO A 62 -6.60 6.04 -0.65
N ALA A 63 -7.26 4.96 -1.06
CA ALA A 63 -6.72 3.60 -0.91
C ALA A 63 -5.58 3.36 -1.89
N VAL A 64 -4.62 2.52 -1.49
CA VAL A 64 -3.43 2.22 -2.29
C VAL A 64 -3.55 0.86 -2.94
N SER A 65 -3.21 0.78 -4.22
CA SER A 65 -3.13 -0.46 -4.99
C SER A 65 -1.69 -0.68 -5.47
N ILE A 66 -1.46 -1.83 -6.12
CA ILE A 66 -0.10 -2.19 -6.56
C ILE A 66 0.49 -1.25 -7.60
N ILE A 67 -0.35 -0.44 -8.30
CA ILE A 67 0.16 0.52 -9.28
C ILE A 67 0.53 1.87 -8.66
N ASP A 68 0.20 2.07 -7.39
CA ASP A 68 0.48 3.33 -6.72
C ASP A 68 1.93 3.42 -6.30
N GLN A 69 2.39 4.65 -6.07
CA GLN A 69 3.78 4.93 -5.80
C GLN A 69 4.06 5.01 -4.31
N VAL A 70 5.24 4.54 -3.94
CA VAL A 70 5.78 4.64 -2.61
C VAL A 70 7.08 5.44 -2.68
N PHE A 71 7.33 6.29 -1.71
CA PHE A 71 8.60 7.02 -1.65
C PHE A 71 9.76 6.03 -1.60
N CYS A 72 10.66 6.12 -2.56
CA CYS A 72 11.81 5.22 -2.70
C CYS A 72 11.45 3.74 -2.87
N GLY A 73 10.26 3.43 -3.38
CA GLY A 73 9.88 2.03 -3.53
C GLY A 73 8.86 1.75 -4.62
N VAL A 74 8.75 0.48 -4.97
CA VAL A 74 7.75 -0.05 -5.90
C VAL A 74 7.01 -1.18 -5.20
N ILE A 75 5.69 -1.15 -5.23
CA ILE A 75 4.86 -2.19 -4.64
C ILE A 75 4.89 -3.42 -5.53
N ILE A 76 5.16 -4.59 -4.96
CA ILE A 76 5.29 -5.83 -5.74
C ILE A 76 4.28 -6.91 -5.36
N THR A 77 3.55 -6.78 -4.26
CA THR A 77 2.47 -7.71 -3.92
C THR A 77 1.21 -6.97 -3.51
N GLY A 78 0.07 -7.63 -3.66
CA GLY A 78 -1.23 -7.09 -3.28
C GLY A 78 -2.24 -8.21 -3.10
N SER A 79 -3.50 -7.84 -2.82
CA SER A 79 -4.57 -8.81 -2.62
C SER A 79 -4.85 -9.60 -3.90
N GLU A 80 -5.08 -10.91 -3.75
CA GLU A 80 -5.44 -11.78 -4.87
C GLU A 80 -6.92 -11.66 -5.24
N ASP A 81 -7.76 -11.15 -4.36
CA ASP A 81 -9.21 -11.15 -4.55
C ASP A 81 -9.90 -9.82 -4.25
N THR A 82 -9.18 -8.80 -3.85
CA THR A 82 -9.72 -7.46 -3.60
C THR A 82 -9.03 -6.46 -4.51
N PHE A 83 -9.82 -5.77 -5.33
CA PHE A 83 -9.30 -4.84 -6.33
C PHE A 83 -9.92 -3.46 -6.14
N ILE A 84 -9.14 -2.44 -6.44
CA ILE A 84 -9.58 -1.04 -6.40
C ILE A 84 -9.13 -0.31 -7.67
N ASP A 85 -9.76 0.81 -7.94
CA ASP A 85 -9.45 1.61 -9.13
C ASP A 85 -8.11 2.33 -9.03
#